data_ded53419052a36a8c2561b11896f4137
#
_entry.id   ded53419052a36a8c2561b11896f4137
#
_cell.length_a   1.000
_cell.length_b   1.000
_cell.length_c   1.000
_cell.angle_alpha   90.00
_cell.angle_beta   90.00
_cell.angle_gamma   90.00
#
_symmetry.space_group_name_H-M   'P 1'
#
loop_
_entity.id
_entity.type
_entity.pdbx_description
1 polymer ?
#
loop_
_entity_poly.entity_id
_entity_poly.type
_entity_poly.pdbx_seq_one_letter_code
_entity_poly.pdbx_strand_id
1 'polypeptide(L)'
;MSDGSARFRMTGEREDSGLWLIGLGPGDLKHMTSLAVEAARSSDRRYLEGYTAILPEDQEEGLAELVGSWERAMREAVERPDDIIMEAKTRRVSLMVVGDPMQATTHIDLKMRCEEEGVPFHVIPGISATSLAVSLSGLQSYRFGRQVTIPYQYGDYLPASPLEMIVGNQMNNLHTLVLLDLDPTGMGVDAPIPMSPKQAFSTVMELSLIHI
;
A
#
# COMPACT_ATOMS: atom_id res chain seq x y z
N MET A 1 35.37 3.01 -1.29
CA MET A 1 34.53 1.84 -1.41
C MET A 1 33.65 1.80 -0.17
N SER A 2 32.49 2.45 -0.21
CA SER A 2 31.53 2.46 0.88
C SER A 2 30.67 1.22 0.77
N ASP A 3 30.70 0.42 1.83
CA ASP A 3 29.89 -0.79 1.98
C ASP A 3 28.39 -0.43 2.01
N GLY A 4 27.74 -0.60 0.87
CA GLY A 4 26.31 -0.31 0.66
C GLY A 4 25.39 -1.45 1.12
N SER A 5 25.69 -2.11 2.25
CA SER A 5 24.77 -3.07 2.83
C SER A 5 23.63 -2.35 3.56
N ALA A 6 22.52 -2.13 2.87
CA ALA A 6 21.25 -1.81 3.51
C ALA A 6 20.88 -2.97 4.46
N ARG A 7 21.33 -2.89 5.70
CA ARG A 7 20.97 -3.84 6.74
C ARG A 7 19.49 -3.63 7.06
N PHE A 8 18.68 -4.61 6.72
CA PHE A 8 17.34 -4.79 7.24
C PHE A 8 17.48 -4.99 8.77
N ARG A 9 17.49 -3.90 9.54
CA ARG A 9 17.59 -3.99 11.00
C ARG A 9 16.19 -4.21 11.56
N MET A 10 15.91 -5.43 11.93
CA MET A 10 14.88 -5.77 12.91
C MET A 10 15.51 -5.60 14.31
N THR A 11 15.75 -4.36 14.73
CA THR A 11 16.34 -4.12 16.05
C THR A 11 15.34 -3.38 16.93
N GLY A 12 15.08 -3.96 18.09
CA GLY A 12 14.32 -3.35 19.19
C GLY A 12 15.10 -2.26 19.96
N GLU A 13 16.11 -1.66 19.35
CA GLU A 13 16.78 -0.48 19.90
C GLU A 13 16.02 0.77 19.47
N ARG A 14 15.66 1.60 20.43
CA ARG A 14 14.92 2.84 20.25
C ARG A 14 15.80 3.85 19.49
N GLU A 15 15.69 3.87 18.17
CA GLU A 15 16.18 5.03 17.41
C GLU A 15 15.24 6.21 17.72
N ASP A 16 15.80 7.33 18.15
CA ASP A 16 15.02 8.45 18.67
C ASP A 16 14.32 9.25 17.56
N SER A 17 14.73 9.11 16.29
CA SER A 17 14.11 9.78 15.14
C SER A 17 14.18 8.95 13.88
N GLY A 18 13.26 9.21 12.94
CA GLY A 18 13.18 8.54 11.65
C GLY A 18 11.74 8.35 11.19
N LEU A 19 11.57 7.70 10.03
CA LEU A 19 10.27 7.33 9.46
C LEU A 19 10.08 5.81 9.49
N TRP A 20 9.02 5.37 10.14
CA TRP A 20 8.57 3.97 10.17
C TRP A 20 7.38 3.78 9.25
N LEU A 21 7.55 3.00 8.20
CA LEU A 21 6.49 2.60 7.30
C LEU A 21 5.91 1.27 7.79
N ILE A 22 4.67 1.28 8.28
CA ILE A 22 4.10 0.20 9.08
C ILE A 22 2.88 -0.42 8.39
N GLY A 23 2.94 -1.71 8.08
CA GLY A 23 1.80 -2.47 7.55
C GLY A 23 0.81 -2.87 8.63
N LEU A 24 -0.47 -2.54 8.41
CA LEU A 24 -1.57 -2.86 9.32
C LEU A 24 -2.21 -4.24 9.05
N GLY A 25 -1.83 -4.90 7.95
CA GLY A 25 -2.56 -6.07 7.47
C GLY A 25 -3.83 -5.70 6.69
N PRO A 26 -4.61 -6.67 6.22
CA PRO A 26 -5.60 -6.51 5.16
C PRO A 26 -6.96 -5.94 5.62
N GLY A 27 -6.99 -5.12 6.65
CA GLY A 27 -8.18 -4.38 7.09
C GLY A 27 -8.77 -4.82 8.44
N ASP A 28 -8.54 -6.02 8.92
CA ASP A 28 -8.86 -6.42 10.32
C ASP A 28 -7.60 -6.26 11.16
N LEU A 29 -7.66 -5.42 12.21
CA LEU A 29 -6.54 -5.13 13.10
C LEU A 29 -5.98 -6.37 13.84
N LYS A 30 -6.74 -7.46 13.90
CA LYS A 30 -6.24 -8.75 14.40
C LYS A 30 -5.11 -9.33 13.57
N HIS A 31 -4.97 -8.87 12.33
CA HIS A 31 -3.87 -9.23 11.44
C HIS A 31 -2.63 -8.34 11.58
N MET A 32 -2.68 -7.31 12.41
CA MET A 32 -1.47 -6.56 12.74
C MET A 32 -0.47 -7.46 13.49
N THR A 33 0.77 -7.36 13.09
CA THR A 33 1.83 -8.03 13.86
C THR A 33 2.07 -7.31 15.19
N SER A 34 2.53 -8.03 16.22
CA SER A 34 2.92 -7.41 17.50
C SER A 34 3.99 -6.33 17.29
N LEU A 35 4.90 -6.54 16.34
CA LEU A 35 5.95 -5.57 16.00
C LEU A 35 5.34 -4.29 15.39
N ALA A 36 4.31 -4.41 14.54
CA ALA A 36 3.62 -3.25 13.97
C ALA A 36 2.92 -2.42 15.06
N VAL A 37 2.25 -3.09 15.99
CA VAL A 37 1.60 -2.43 17.14
C VAL A 37 2.63 -1.71 18.03
N GLU A 38 3.74 -2.37 18.35
CA GLU A 38 4.80 -1.80 19.18
C GLU A 38 5.44 -0.58 18.49
N ALA A 39 5.78 -0.70 17.19
CA ALA A 39 6.37 0.37 16.42
C ALA A 39 5.44 1.59 16.32
N ALA A 40 4.15 1.38 16.05
CA ALA A 40 3.17 2.46 15.98
C ALA A 40 2.95 3.13 17.36
N ARG A 41 2.84 2.35 18.43
CA ARG A 41 2.70 2.89 19.80
C ARG A 41 3.88 3.74 20.24
N SER A 42 5.09 3.34 19.87
CA SER A 42 6.31 4.04 20.26
C SER A 42 6.61 5.27 19.39
N SER A 43 5.80 5.55 18.38
CA SER A 43 5.95 6.73 17.54
C SER A 43 5.40 7.98 18.21
N ASP A 44 6.10 9.11 18.05
CA ASP A 44 5.68 10.42 18.55
C ASP A 44 4.56 11.00 17.69
N ARG A 45 4.60 10.69 16.39
CA ARG A 45 3.63 11.13 15.38
C ARG A 45 3.18 9.95 14.54
N ARG A 46 1.88 9.87 14.25
CA ARG A 46 1.28 8.77 13.48
C ARG A 46 0.43 9.34 12.37
N TYR A 47 0.65 8.82 11.18
CA TYR A 47 -0.16 9.06 10.00
C TYR A 47 -0.78 7.74 9.55
N LEU A 48 -2.05 7.79 9.12
CA LEU A 48 -2.72 6.68 8.42
C LEU A 48 -2.89 7.08 6.95
N GLU A 49 -2.27 6.31 6.07
CA GLU A 49 -2.43 6.49 4.63
C GLU A 49 -3.88 6.19 4.23
N GLY A 50 -4.49 7.08 3.44
CA GLY A 50 -5.90 7.07 3.20
C GLY A 50 -6.32 6.97 1.73
N TYR A 51 -5.43 6.58 0.79
CA TYR A 51 -5.76 6.60 -0.64
C TYR A 51 -5.40 5.33 -1.43
N THR A 52 -4.49 4.47 -0.98
CA THR A 52 -4.16 3.21 -1.70
C THR A 52 -4.96 2.02 -1.22
N ALA A 53 -5.42 2.04 0.02
CA ALA A 53 -6.28 1.02 0.60
C ALA A 53 -7.17 1.64 1.69
N ILE A 54 -8.27 0.95 2.01
CA ILE A 54 -9.24 1.45 3.00
C ILE A 54 -9.13 0.59 4.27
N LEU A 55 -8.93 1.26 5.41
CA LEU A 55 -9.23 0.67 6.70
C LEU A 55 -10.75 0.78 6.91
N PRO A 56 -11.47 -0.31 7.22
CA PRO A 56 -12.88 -0.24 7.54
C PRO A 56 -13.17 0.71 8.70
N GLU A 57 -14.26 1.46 8.62
CA GLU A 57 -14.60 2.52 9.59
C GLU A 57 -14.67 1.99 11.03
N ASP A 58 -15.21 0.80 11.22
CA ASP A 58 -15.27 0.12 12.52
C ASP A 58 -13.89 -0.28 13.07
N GLN A 59 -12.85 -0.29 12.24
CA GLN A 59 -11.47 -0.58 12.65
C GLN A 59 -10.68 0.71 12.95
N GLU A 60 -11.12 1.87 12.48
CA GLU A 60 -10.40 3.14 12.73
C GLU A 60 -10.41 3.54 14.21
N GLU A 61 -11.54 3.38 14.89
CA GLU A 61 -11.65 3.61 16.33
C GLU A 61 -10.74 2.63 17.09
N GLY A 62 -10.79 1.35 16.74
CA GLY A 62 -9.93 0.32 17.31
C GLY A 62 -8.45 0.57 17.08
N LEU A 63 -8.06 1.15 15.93
CA LEU A 63 -6.68 1.54 15.66
C LEU A 63 -6.23 2.65 16.63
N ALA A 64 -7.06 3.67 16.85
CA ALA A 64 -6.73 4.75 17.77
C ALA A 64 -6.61 4.26 19.24
N GLU A 65 -7.46 3.32 19.65
CA GLU A 65 -7.34 2.66 20.95
C GLU A 65 -6.06 1.82 21.06
N LEU A 66 -5.69 1.15 19.97
CA LEU A 66 -4.56 0.22 19.94
C LEU A 66 -3.21 0.94 19.94
N VAL A 67 -3.06 2.02 19.18
CA VAL A 67 -1.75 2.67 18.94
C VAL A 67 -1.69 4.15 19.35
N GLY A 68 -2.80 4.76 19.71
CA GLY A 68 -2.94 6.20 20.00
C GLY A 68 -3.47 6.99 18.82
N SER A 69 -3.62 8.32 19.01
CA SER A 69 -4.15 9.21 17.99
C SER A 69 -3.27 9.26 16.74
N TRP A 70 -3.90 9.43 15.60
CA TRP A 70 -3.26 9.51 14.29
C TRP A 70 -3.95 10.55 13.40
N GLU A 71 -3.30 10.96 12.34
CA GLU A 71 -3.84 11.85 11.30
C GLU A 71 -3.89 11.12 9.96
N ARG A 72 -4.89 11.44 9.14
CA ARG A 72 -5.01 10.88 7.80
C ARG A 72 -4.04 11.59 6.84
N ALA A 73 -3.24 10.80 6.14
CA ALA A 73 -2.35 11.27 5.08
C ALA A 73 -2.92 10.86 3.72
N MET A 74 -3.37 11.84 2.95
CA MET A 74 -3.84 11.63 1.58
C MET A 74 -2.66 11.68 0.60
N ARG A 75 -2.92 11.40 -0.68
CA ARG A 75 -1.91 11.28 -1.73
C ARG A 75 -0.88 12.40 -1.73
N GLU A 76 -1.32 13.67 -1.65
CA GLU A 76 -0.42 14.81 -1.69
C GLU A 76 0.59 14.79 -0.53
N ALA A 77 0.14 14.47 0.68
CA ALA A 77 1.02 14.40 1.85
C ALA A 77 2.03 13.25 1.81
N VAL A 78 1.71 12.17 1.09
CA VAL A 78 2.59 10.99 0.95
C VAL A 78 3.50 11.10 -0.27
N GLU A 79 3.01 11.62 -1.40
CA GLU A 79 3.81 11.80 -2.62
C GLU A 79 4.68 13.07 -2.59
N ARG A 80 4.32 14.06 -1.74
CA ARG A 80 5.12 15.23 -1.40
C ARG A 80 5.39 15.27 0.11
N PRO A 81 6.22 14.37 0.62
CA PRO A 81 6.32 14.08 2.05
C PRO A 81 7.22 15.04 2.81
N ASP A 82 7.41 16.28 2.33
CA ASP A 82 8.38 17.23 2.89
C ASP A 82 8.12 17.46 4.40
N ASP A 83 6.86 17.65 4.81
CA ASP A 83 6.48 17.85 6.20
C ASP A 83 6.73 16.57 7.05
N ILE A 84 6.36 15.39 6.53
CA ILE A 84 6.57 14.11 7.19
C ILE A 84 8.07 13.84 7.38
N ILE A 85 8.89 14.11 6.35
CA ILE A 85 10.34 13.91 6.40
C ILE A 85 10.99 14.91 7.36
N MET A 86 10.54 16.17 7.34
CA MET A 86 11.05 17.19 8.28
C MET A 86 10.76 16.83 9.74
N GLU A 87 9.57 16.32 10.04
CA GLU A 87 9.25 15.81 11.38
C GLU A 87 10.12 14.60 11.74
N ALA A 88 10.34 13.68 10.79
CA ALA A 88 11.13 12.48 11.01
C ALA A 88 12.62 12.74 11.27
N LYS A 89 13.15 13.92 10.95
CA LYS A 89 14.52 14.33 11.32
C LYS A 89 14.72 14.41 12.83
N THR A 90 13.68 14.73 13.59
CA THR A 90 13.78 15.06 15.02
C THR A 90 12.93 14.19 15.92
N ARG A 91 12.03 13.40 15.37
CA ARG A 91 11.09 12.54 16.10
C ARG A 91 10.86 11.21 15.38
N ARG A 92 10.30 10.29 16.13
CA ARG A 92 9.83 9.02 15.59
C ARG A 92 8.46 9.21 14.93
N VAL A 93 8.42 9.17 13.60
CA VAL A 93 7.19 9.32 12.81
C VAL A 93 6.81 7.97 12.23
N SER A 94 5.55 7.60 12.29
CA SER A 94 5.03 6.43 11.58
C SER A 94 4.02 6.81 10.50
N LEU A 95 4.15 6.19 9.33
CA LEU A 95 3.13 6.14 8.30
C LEU A 95 2.59 4.72 8.26
N MET A 96 1.35 4.57 8.72
CA MET A 96 0.64 3.30 8.78
C MET A 96 -0.13 3.09 7.48
N VAL A 97 -0.03 1.90 6.90
CA VAL A 97 -0.60 1.55 5.58
C VAL A 97 -1.39 0.26 5.70
N VAL A 98 -2.60 0.23 5.18
CA VAL A 98 -3.41 -0.99 5.13
C VAL A 98 -2.75 -2.00 4.20
N GLY A 99 -2.63 -3.24 4.63
CA GLY A 99 -1.90 -4.29 3.92
C GLY A 99 -0.41 -4.32 4.28
N ASP A 100 0.42 -4.54 3.27
CA ASP A 100 1.88 -4.43 3.35
C ASP A 100 2.32 -3.13 2.66
N PRO A 101 3.12 -2.29 3.32
CA PRO A 101 3.41 -0.96 2.83
C PRO A 101 4.35 -0.92 1.62
N MET A 102 4.94 -2.05 1.24
CA MET A 102 5.83 -2.16 0.08
C MET A 102 5.23 -3.00 -1.06
N GLN A 103 3.95 -3.41 -0.93
CA GLN A 103 3.26 -4.21 -1.95
C GLN A 103 2.25 -3.38 -2.72
N ALA A 104 2.36 -3.40 -4.06
CA ALA A 104 1.46 -2.69 -4.98
C ALA A 104 1.34 -1.17 -4.71
N THR A 105 2.47 -0.52 -4.40
CA THR A 105 2.55 0.88 -3.96
C THR A 105 3.78 1.59 -4.52
N THR A 106 3.79 2.92 -4.42
CA THR A 106 4.91 3.81 -4.82
C THR A 106 5.79 4.23 -3.63
N HIS A 107 5.61 3.66 -2.44
CA HIS A 107 6.34 4.07 -1.23
C HIS A 107 7.87 3.89 -1.29
N ILE A 108 8.37 3.25 -2.34
CA ILE A 108 9.82 3.22 -2.62
C ILE A 108 10.39 4.65 -2.81
N ASP A 109 9.60 5.56 -3.37
CA ASP A 109 10.01 6.96 -3.58
C ASP A 109 10.19 7.67 -2.23
N LEU A 110 9.32 7.36 -1.25
CA LEU A 110 9.44 7.88 0.11
C LEU A 110 10.76 7.42 0.77
N LYS A 111 11.14 6.15 0.57
CA LYS A 111 12.43 5.64 1.04
C LYS A 111 13.59 6.39 0.41
N MET A 112 13.57 6.60 -0.91
CA MET A 112 14.64 7.32 -1.63
C MET A 112 14.79 8.76 -1.12
N ARG A 113 13.67 9.46 -0.90
CA ARG A 113 13.70 10.82 -0.33
C ARG A 113 14.25 10.86 1.10
N CYS A 114 13.90 9.88 1.94
CA CYS A 114 14.48 9.77 3.28
C CYS A 114 16.01 9.56 3.22
N GLU A 115 16.49 8.74 2.28
CA GLU A 115 17.92 8.51 2.06
C GLU A 115 18.63 9.80 1.61
N GLU A 116 18.04 10.57 0.69
CA GLU A 116 18.57 11.86 0.22
C GLU A 116 18.66 12.90 1.35
N GLU A 117 17.67 12.91 2.24
CA GLU A 117 17.59 13.84 3.38
C GLU A 117 18.32 13.35 4.64
N GLY A 118 18.94 12.16 4.59
CA GLY A 118 19.65 11.56 5.72
C GLY A 118 18.75 11.14 6.88
N VAL A 119 17.46 10.85 6.61
CA VAL A 119 16.47 10.41 7.59
C VAL A 119 16.48 8.89 7.67
N PRO A 120 16.63 8.28 8.86
CA PRO A 120 16.48 6.84 9.03
C PRO A 120 15.11 6.36 8.56
N PHE A 121 15.09 5.28 7.74
CA PHE A 121 13.86 4.73 7.19
C PHE A 121 13.73 3.24 7.55
N HIS A 122 12.60 2.90 8.14
CA HIS A 122 12.31 1.54 8.63
C HIS A 122 11.03 1.02 8.02
N VAL A 123 11.02 -0.25 7.64
CA VAL A 123 9.82 -0.94 7.13
C VAL A 123 9.43 -2.02 8.11
N ILE A 124 8.19 -1.96 8.57
CA ILE A 124 7.54 -3.03 9.33
C ILE A 124 6.51 -3.67 8.38
N PRO A 125 6.77 -4.87 7.86
CA PRO A 125 5.89 -5.51 6.90
C PRO A 125 4.55 -5.88 7.53
N GLY A 126 3.50 -5.89 6.70
CA GLY A 126 2.17 -6.37 7.04
C GLY A 126 1.72 -7.54 6.16
N ILE A 127 0.60 -8.14 6.50
CA ILE A 127 -0.03 -9.15 5.65
C ILE A 127 -0.68 -8.41 4.48
N SER A 128 -0.18 -8.62 3.26
CA SER A 128 -0.77 -8.05 2.06
C SER A 128 -2.08 -8.74 1.70
N ALA A 129 -3.08 -7.96 1.28
CA ALA A 129 -4.33 -8.47 0.73
C ALA A 129 -4.10 -9.37 -0.49
N THR A 130 -3.05 -9.11 -1.27
CA THR A 130 -2.69 -9.93 -2.44
C THR A 130 -2.27 -11.35 -2.03
N SER A 131 -1.44 -11.47 -0.98
CA SER A 131 -1.03 -12.77 -0.45
C SER A 131 -2.21 -13.51 0.19
N LEU A 132 -3.06 -12.78 0.93
CA LEU A 132 -4.24 -13.35 1.56
C LEU A 132 -5.23 -13.86 0.51
N ALA A 133 -5.51 -13.10 -0.54
CA ALA A 133 -6.40 -13.49 -1.63
C ALA A 133 -5.93 -14.79 -2.32
N VAL A 134 -4.63 -14.89 -2.60
CA VAL A 134 -4.04 -16.11 -3.17
C VAL A 134 -4.20 -17.28 -2.21
N SER A 135 -3.92 -17.11 -0.93
CA SER A 135 -4.06 -18.18 0.09
C SER A 135 -5.51 -18.67 0.22
N LEU A 136 -6.48 -17.76 0.18
CA LEU A 136 -7.90 -18.08 0.31
C LEU A 136 -8.52 -18.63 -0.98
N SER A 137 -7.90 -18.41 -2.14
CA SER A 137 -8.40 -18.88 -3.43
C SER A 137 -8.38 -20.41 -3.58
N GLY A 138 -7.58 -21.11 -2.77
CA GLY A 138 -7.34 -22.55 -2.91
C GLY A 138 -6.44 -22.93 -4.10
N LEU A 139 -5.92 -21.93 -4.82
CA LEU A 139 -5.00 -22.13 -5.94
C LEU A 139 -3.56 -22.07 -5.48
N GLN A 140 -2.70 -22.77 -6.20
CA GLN A 140 -1.26 -22.78 -5.90
C GLN A 140 -0.63 -21.43 -6.25
N SER A 141 0.09 -20.80 -5.31
CA SER A 141 0.66 -19.46 -5.48
C SER A 141 1.56 -19.31 -6.72
N TYR A 142 2.31 -20.34 -7.07
CA TYR A 142 3.17 -20.36 -8.27
C TYR A 142 2.41 -20.50 -9.60
N ARG A 143 1.08 -20.65 -9.55
CA ARG A 143 0.19 -20.65 -10.72
C ARG A 143 -0.38 -19.26 -11.01
N PHE A 144 -0.03 -18.25 -10.22
CA PHE A 144 -0.35 -16.86 -10.51
C PHE A 144 0.78 -16.23 -11.32
N GLY A 145 0.40 -15.51 -12.36
CA GLY A 145 1.30 -14.70 -13.15
C GLY A 145 1.37 -13.26 -12.62
N ARG A 146 1.60 -12.34 -13.53
CA ARG A 146 1.70 -10.92 -13.19
C ARG A 146 0.38 -10.39 -12.65
N GLN A 147 0.44 -9.69 -11.50
CA GLN A 147 -0.71 -8.96 -10.96
C GLN A 147 -1.02 -7.76 -11.83
N VAL A 148 -2.30 -7.39 -11.94
CA VAL A 148 -2.75 -6.22 -12.69
C VAL A 148 -3.73 -5.40 -11.87
N THR A 149 -3.76 -4.10 -12.12
CA THR A 149 -4.78 -3.21 -11.56
C THR A 149 -5.71 -2.78 -12.70
N ILE A 150 -7.02 -2.90 -12.50
CA ILE A 150 -8.01 -2.30 -13.40
C ILE A 150 -8.31 -0.91 -12.87
N PRO A 151 -7.90 0.16 -13.58
CA PRO A 151 -8.16 1.52 -13.17
C PRO A 151 -9.60 1.94 -13.52
N TYR A 152 -10.08 2.98 -12.85
CA TYR A 152 -11.20 3.75 -13.37
C TYR A 152 -10.82 4.41 -14.69
N GLN A 153 -11.80 4.69 -15.52
CA GLN A 153 -11.59 5.49 -16.72
C GLN A 153 -11.43 6.96 -16.34
N TYR A 154 -10.34 7.58 -16.78
CA TYR A 154 -10.05 8.99 -16.53
C TYR A 154 -10.31 9.80 -17.81
N GLY A 155 -11.44 10.48 -17.87
CA GLY A 155 -11.88 11.14 -19.09
C GLY A 155 -12.08 10.14 -20.23
N ASP A 156 -11.40 10.38 -21.36
CA ASP A 156 -11.42 9.47 -22.52
C ASP A 156 -10.29 8.41 -22.48
N TYR A 157 -9.49 8.40 -21.41
CA TYR A 157 -8.35 7.49 -21.30
C TYR A 157 -8.69 6.24 -20.49
N LEU A 158 -8.59 5.10 -21.15
CA LEU A 158 -8.66 3.77 -20.55
C LEU A 158 -7.49 2.93 -21.08
N PRO A 159 -6.48 2.59 -20.23
CA PRO A 159 -5.30 1.88 -20.69
C PRO A 159 -5.62 0.43 -21.09
N ALA A 160 -5.06 -0.04 -22.21
CA ALA A 160 -5.18 -1.42 -22.66
C ALA A 160 -4.26 -2.40 -21.92
N SER A 161 -3.20 -1.89 -21.28
CA SER A 161 -2.16 -2.71 -20.66
C SER A 161 -2.66 -3.73 -19.63
N PRO A 162 -3.70 -3.49 -18.83
CA PRO A 162 -4.25 -4.53 -17.94
C PRO A 162 -4.78 -5.74 -18.71
N LEU A 163 -5.51 -5.52 -19.82
CA LEU A 163 -6.02 -6.59 -20.67
C LEU A 163 -4.87 -7.38 -21.32
N GLU A 164 -3.86 -6.69 -21.85
CA GLU A 164 -2.69 -7.32 -22.46
C GLU A 164 -1.97 -8.24 -21.44
N MET A 165 -1.82 -7.79 -20.21
CA MET A 165 -1.20 -8.59 -19.13
C MET A 165 -2.07 -9.80 -18.74
N ILE A 166 -3.39 -9.65 -18.68
CA ILE A 166 -4.32 -10.76 -18.42
C ILE A 166 -4.18 -11.82 -19.52
N VAL A 167 -4.21 -11.40 -20.77
CA VAL A 167 -4.04 -12.28 -21.94
C VAL A 167 -2.68 -12.98 -21.90
N GLY A 168 -1.61 -12.24 -21.60
CA GLY A 168 -0.26 -12.80 -21.46
C GLY A 168 -0.17 -13.88 -20.38
N ASN A 169 -0.79 -13.66 -19.23
CA ASN A 169 -0.89 -14.69 -18.19
C ASN A 169 -1.67 -15.92 -18.67
N GLN A 170 -2.82 -15.71 -19.32
CA GLN A 170 -3.65 -16.80 -19.87
C GLN A 170 -2.90 -17.64 -20.90
N MET A 171 -2.15 -17.00 -21.81
CA MET A 171 -1.32 -17.72 -22.80
C MET A 171 -0.25 -18.59 -22.16
N ASN A 172 0.22 -18.23 -20.97
CA ASN A 172 1.17 -18.99 -20.17
C ASN A 172 0.50 -19.96 -19.19
N ASN A 173 -0.82 -20.15 -19.28
CA ASN A 173 -1.61 -20.99 -18.38
C ASN A 173 -1.47 -20.60 -16.90
N LEU A 174 -1.46 -19.29 -16.63
CA LEU A 174 -1.36 -18.69 -15.30
C LEU A 174 -2.65 -17.95 -14.95
N HIS A 175 -3.00 -17.94 -13.67
CA HIS A 175 -4.06 -17.10 -13.12
C HIS A 175 -3.59 -15.65 -13.01
N THR A 176 -4.53 -14.71 -13.09
CA THR A 176 -4.25 -13.30 -12.86
C THR A 176 -4.95 -12.83 -11.59
N LEU A 177 -4.18 -12.31 -10.63
CA LEU A 177 -4.76 -11.55 -9.53
C LEU A 177 -5.02 -10.12 -10.02
N VAL A 178 -6.29 -9.72 -9.96
CA VAL A 178 -6.74 -8.40 -10.40
C VAL A 178 -7.02 -7.53 -9.18
N LEU A 179 -6.32 -6.43 -9.06
CA LEU A 179 -6.57 -5.38 -8.09
C LEU A 179 -7.55 -4.37 -8.70
N LEU A 180 -8.43 -3.83 -7.87
CA LEU A 180 -9.48 -2.92 -8.28
C LEU A 180 -9.16 -1.51 -7.76
N ASP A 181 -9.36 -0.51 -8.60
CA ASP A 181 -9.09 0.88 -8.28
C ASP A 181 -10.03 1.40 -7.18
N LEU A 182 -9.56 2.38 -6.45
CA LEU A 182 -10.26 3.02 -5.33
C LEU A 182 -10.59 4.50 -5.58
N ASP A 183 -10.03 5.08 -6.66
CA ASP A 183 -10.12 6.51 -6.87
C ASP A 183 -10.64 6.85 -8.28
N PRO A 184 -11.96 7.08 -8.43
CA PRO A 184 -12.54 7.45 -9.71
C PRO A 184 -11.99 8.74 -10.31
N THR A 185 -11.40 9.61 -9.49
CA THR A 185 -10.84 10.89 -9.92
C THR A 185 -9.36 10.82 -10.29
N GLY A 186 -8.65 9.82 -9.78
CA GLY A 186 -7.20 9.68 -9.90
C GLY A 186 -6.40 10.71 -9.11
N MET A 187 -7.08 11.60 -8.36
CA MET A 187 -6.45 12.72 -7.65
C MET A 187 -5.99 12.35 -6.23
N GLY A 188 -6.56 11.30 -5.62
CA GLY A 188 -6.24 10.88 -4.26
C GLY A 188 -6.59 11.91 -3.18
N VAL A 189 -7.59 12.76 -3.47
CA VAL A 189 -8.04 13.86 -2.59
C VAL A 189 -9.32 13.46 -1.85
N ASP A 190 -10.25 12.86 -2.58
CA ASP A 190 -11.55 12.47 -2.06
C ASP A 190 -11.47 11.12 -1.33
N ALA A 191 -12.52 10.84 -0.54
CA ALA A 191 -12.67 9.52 0.09
C ALA A 191 -12.68 8.42 -0.98
N PRO A 192 -11.94 7.32 -0.78
CA PRO A 192 -11.86 6.24 -1.75
C PRO A 192 -13.24 5.63 -2.04
N ILE A 193 -13.50 5.34 -3.32
CA ILE A 193 -14.69 4.64 -3.79
C ILE A 193 -14.24 3.33 -4.45
N PRO A 194 -14.36 2.18 -3.76
CA PRO A 194 -13.90 0.91 -4.29
C PRO A 194 -14.65 0.53 -5.58
N MET A 195 -13.91 0.22 -6.63
CA MET A 195 -14.47 -0.36 -7.84
C MET A 195 -15.06 -1.75 -7.51
N SER A 196 -16.30 -1.97 -7.91
CA SER A 196 -16.90 -3.30 -7.76
C SER A 196 -16.35 -4.30 -8.78
N PRO A 197 -16.35 -5.62 -8.47
CA PRO A 197 -15.98 -6.65 -9.44
C PRO A 197 -16.80 -6.59 -10.74
N LYS A 198 -18.07 -6.18 -10.66
CA LYS A 198 -18.94 -6.01 -11.83
C LYS A 198 -18.46 -4.86 -12.73
N GLN A 199 -18.07 -3.74 -12.15
CA GLN A 199 -17.49 -2.60 -12.90
C GLN A 199 -16.19 -3.02 -13.58
N ALA A 200 -15.27 -3.65 -12.83
CA ALA A 200 -14.01 -4.15 -13.39
C ALA A 200 -14.24 -5.12 -14.56
N PHE A 201 -15.18 -6.04 -14.43
CA PHE A 201 -15.56 -6.95 -15.52
C PHE A 201 -16.06 -6.18 -16.76
N SER A 202 -16.94 -5.18 -16.56
CA SER A 202 -17.43 -4.36 -17.66
C SER A 202 -16.29 -3.61 -18.36
N THR A 203 -15.36 -3.05 -17.60
CA THR A 203 -14.17 -2.37 -18.13
C THR A 203 -13.30 -3.31 -18.97
N VAL A 204 -13.04 -4.53 -18.49
CA VAL A 204 -12.26 -5.54 -19.25
C VAL A 204 -12.99 -5.94 -20.54
N MET A 205 -14.30 -6.10 -20.48
CA MET A 205 -15.11 -6.44 -21.68
C MET A 205 -15.08 -5.30 -22.71
N GLU A 206 -15.18 -4.04 -22.28
CA GLU A 206 -15.08 -2.88 -23.14
C GLU A 206 -13.69 -2.83 -23.84
N LEU A 207 -12.62 -2.98 -23.07
CA LEU A 207 -11.26 -3.05 -23.62
C LEU A 207 -11.13 -4.18 -24.64
N SER A 208 -11.73 -5.35 -24.40
CA SER A 208 -11.66 -6.47 -25.33
C SER A 208 -12.39 -6.21 -26.66
N LEU A 209 -13.45 -5.41 -26.65
CA LEU A 209 -14.20 -5.04 -27.85
C LEU A 209 -13.49 -3.96 -28.68
N ILE A 210 -12.76 -3.05 -28.03
CA ILE A 210 -12.02 -1.98 -28.70
C ILE A 210 -10.78 -2.53 -29.44
N HIS A 211 -10.20 -3.63 -28.92
CA HIS A 211 -8.95 -4.22 -29.44
C HIS A 211 -9.15 -5.45 -30.34
N ILE A 212 -10.39 -5.78 -30.70
CA ILE A 212 -10.72 -6.78 -31.73
C ILE A 212 -10.84 -6.09 -33.09
#